data_e2fc0536344b4524ae3841ad739b354a
#
_entry.id   e2fc0536344b4524ae3841ad739b354a
#
_cell.length_a   1.000
_cell.length_b   1.000
_cell.length_c   1.000
_cell.angle_alpha   90.00
_cell.angle_beta   90.00
_cell.angle_gamma   90.00
#
_symmetry.space_group_name_H-M   'P 1'
#
loop_
_entity.id
_entity.type
_entity.pdbx_description
1 polymer ?
#
loop_
_entity_poly.entity_id
_entity_poly.type
_entity_poly.pdbx_seq_one_letter_code
_entity_poly.pdbx_strand_id
1 'polypeptide(L)'
;YTTRLLGRNSELVLHGGGNTSVKTQIKDIDNKNYDVLCVKGSGWDMAEIEPAGLPAVKLDPLLALKNKKYLSDDDMVAYQKRNLIDIKSPNPSVETFLHAFLPYKFVDHTHSDAIVNITNRSNGRDLCRKIFGSKVSIVPYVMPGFALAQKVNEIYKKNPNINCLILLNHGIFTFDNDAKKSYDLMIKYVSIAEKTLRKLKRKKIKQIKKYNTKFKPYEIAPILRGLLSENKSQKFILNYRSNKTLEYFINGKDIKRYACIGTATPDHVIRVKPFPLIITPKQNSSIEDFKKLAKKSFKDYRKKYLRYFNTNKGKVKGKKTMLDTSPRVI
;
A
#
# COMPACT_ATOMS: atom_id res chain seq x y z
N TYR A 1 19.99 -4.57 -5.07
CA TYR A 1 20.16 -3.45 -6.01
C TYR A 1 18.81 -3.09 -6.67
N THR A 2 18.16 -4.04 -7.37
CA THR A 2 16.86 -3.81 -8.06
C THR A 2 15.76 -3.33 -7.10
N THR A 3 15.72 -3.83 -5.88
CA THR A 3 14.80 -3.37 -4.83
C THR A 3 14.90 -1.86 -4.60
N ARG A 4 16.14 -1.34 -4.47
CA ARG A 4 16.36 0.10 -4.29
C ARG A 4 16.00 0.91 -5.54
N LEU A 5 16.24 0.36 -6.74
CA LEU A 5 15.82 1.03 -7.98
C LEU A 5 14.29 1.21 -8.02
N LEU A 6 13.53 0.18 -7.66
CA LEU A 6 12.07 0.27 -7.57
C LEU A 6 11.63 1.23 -6.46
N GLY A 7 12.25 1.13 -5.28
CA GLY A 7 11.89 1.95 -4.11
C GLY A 7 12.15 3.44 -4.27
N ARG A 8 13.17 3.84 -5.04
CA ARG A 8 13.52 5.24 -5.29
C ARG A 8 12.57 5.93 -6.26
N ASN A 9 11.74 5.17 -6.96
CA ASN A 9 10.71 5.74 -7.82
C ASN A 9 9.36 5.80 -7.07
N SER A 10 8.98 6.98 -6.59
CA SER A 10 7.74 7.20 -5.84
C SER A 10 6.46 6.94 -6.63
N GLU A 11 6.52 6.83 -7.97
CA GLU A 11 5.39 6.42 -8.81
C GLU A 11 5.20 4.90 -8.84
N LEU A 12 6.21 4.12 -8.38
CA LEU A 12 6.13 2.68 -8.25
C LEU A 12 5.71 2.24 -6.85
N VAL A 13 6.25 2.86 -5.81
CA VAL A 13 5.97 2.47 -4.42
C VAL A 13 6.32 3.59 -3.46
N LEU A 14 5.63 3.66 -2.33
CA LEU A 14 5.88 4.64 -1.29
C LEU A 14 6.21 3.98 0.04
N HIS A 15 7.21 4.54 0.75
CA HIS A 15 7.56 4.14 2.12
C HIS A 15 7.76 2.64 2.29
N GLY A 16 7.06 2.03 3.25
CA GLY A 16 7.18 0.60 3.53
C GLY A 16 6.37 -0.34 2.63
N GLY A 17 5.75 0.19 1.57
CA GLY A 17 4.97 -0.60 0.61
C GLY A 17 5.82 -1.40 -0.37
N GLY A 18 5.18 -2.24 -1.19
CA GLY A 18 5.84 -3.12 -2.12
C GLY A 18 6.80 -4.12 -1.46
N ASN A 19 7.34 -5.03 -2.22
CA ASN A 19 8.38 -5.95 -1.75
C ASN A 19 9.06 -6.66 -2.92
N THR A 20 10.26 -7.16 -2.67
CA THR A 20 11.00 -7.99 -3.60
C THR A 20 11.53 -9.20 -2.88
N SER A 21 11.84 -10.26 -3.64
CA SER A 21 12.46 -11.45 -3.08
C SER A 21 13.41 -12.13 -4.03
N VAL A 22 14.29 -12.94 -3.44
CA VAL A 22 15.14 -13.90 -4.16
C VAL A 22 15.12 -15.25 -3.48
N LYS A 23 15.01 -16.33 -4.27
CA LYS A 23 15.23 -17.69 -3.81
C LYS A 23 16.72 -18.03 -3.99
N THR A 24 17.34 -18.51 -2.92
CA THR A 24 18.76 -18.84 -2.89
C THR A 24 19.05 -19.90 -1.83
N GLN A 25 20.31 -20.26 -1.66
CA GLN A 25 20.77 -21.16 -0.61
C GLN A 25 21.58 -20.39 0.42
N ILE A 26 21.41 -20.74 1.67
CA ILE A 26 22.17 -20.20 2.81
C ILE A 26 22.68 -21.39 3.62
N LYS A 27 23.95 -21.30 4.01
CA LYS A 27 24.56 -22.21 4.96
C LYS A 27 24.31 -21.70 6.37
N ASP A 28 23.68 -22.51 7.21
CA ASP A 28 23.37 -22.18 8.61
C ASP A 28 24.57 -22.54 9.53
N ILE A 29 24.45 -22.15 10.80
CA ILE A 29 25.47 -22.38 11.84
C ILE A 29 25.83 -23.86 12.02
N ASP A 30 24.90 -24.75 11.73
CA ASP A 30 25.11 -26.21 11.72
C ASP A 30 25.83 -26.75 10.47
N ASN A 31 26.33 -25.84 9.60
CA ASN A 31 26.93 -26.14 8.30
C ASN A 31 25.97 -26.78 7.28
N LYS A 32 24.69 -26.80 7.55
CA LYS A 32 23.67 -27.35 6.67
C LYS A 32 23.19 -26.28 5.68
N ASN A 33 23.03 -26.68 4.42
CA ASN A 33 22.47 -25.82 3.38
C ASN A 33 20.94 -25.85 3.44
N TYR A 34 20.33 -24.68 3.43
CA TYR A 34 18.89 -24.51 3.34
C TYR A 34 18.52 -23.72 2.09
N ASP A 35 17.54 -24.19 1.35
CA ASP A 35 16.85 -23.36 0.36
C ASP A 35 16.02 -22.33 1.10
N VAL A 36 16.22 -21.05 0.75
CA VAL A 36 15.58 -19.93 1.44
C VAL A 36 14.95 -18.96 0.46
N LEU A 37 13.94 -18.27 0.94
CA LEU A 37 13.37 -17.07 0.34
C LEU A 37 13.86 -15.86 1.15
N CYS A 38 14.77 -15.05 0.58
CA CYS A 38 15.09 -13.74 1.11
C CYS A 38 14.03 -12.77 0.59
N VAL A 39 13.20 -12.22 1.48
CA VAL A 39 12.08 -11.35 1.10
C VAL A 39 12.09 -10.09 1.95
N LYS A 40 11.65 -8.96 1.38
CA LYS A 40 11.60 -7.68 2.12
C LYS A 40 10.84 -7.83 3.44
N GLY A 41 11.45 -7.33 4.51
CA GLY A 41 10.86 -7.23 5.84
C GLY A 41 9.68 -6.25 5.87
N SER A 42 8.68 -6.57 6.69
CA SER A 42 7.50 -5.72 6.87
C SER A 42 7.88 -4.34 7.39
N GLY A 43 7.41 -3.29 6.73
CA GLY A 43 7.64 -1.90 7.12
C GLY A 43 8.96 -1.28 6.67
N TRP A 44 9.90 -2.04 6.13
CA TRP A 44 11.14 -1.51 5.55
C TRP A 44 10.87 -0.73 4.28
N ASP A 45 11.57 0.40 4.11
CA ASP A 45 11.50 1.20 2.89
C ASP A 45 12.40 0.58 1.82
N MET A 46 11.85 0.33 0.64
CA MET A 46 12.61 -0.24 -0.48
C MET A 46 13.69 0.70 -1.01
N ALA A 47 13.52 2.01 -0.87
CA ALA A 47 14.47 3.01 -1.38
C ALA A 47 15.83 2.93 -0.68
N GLU A 48 15.84 2.57 0.59
CA GLU A 48 17.02 2.58 1.47
C GLU A 48 17.34 1.19 2.05
N ILE A 49 16.61 0.16 1.60
CA ILE A 49 16.74 -1.19 2.17
C ILE A 49 18.18 -1.71 2.08
N GLU A 50 18.61 -2.34 3.15
CA GLU A 50 19.89 -3.04 3.27
C GLU A 50 19.68 -4.55 3.42
N PRO A 51 20.72 -5.37 3.30
CA PRO A 51 20.59 -6.83 3.43
C PRO A 51 19.88 -7.27 4.70
N ALA A 52 20.07 -6.58 5.83
CA ALA A 52 19.37 -6.84 7.08
C ALA A 52 17.84 -6.64 6.99
N GLY A 53 17.37 -5.86 6.02
CA GLY A 53 15.95 -5.67 5.72
C GLY A 53 15.33 -6.78 4.87
N LEU A 54 16.10 -7.82 4.50
CA LEU A 54 15.69 -8.94 3.64
C LEU A 54 15.80 -10.27 4.41
N PRO A 55 14.96 -10.52 5.42
CA PRO A 55 14.99 -11.75 6.20
C PRO A 55 14.92 -13.00 5.31
N ALA A 56 15.72 -14.01 5.64
CA ALA A 56 15.74 -15.31 4.99
C ALA A 56 14.79 -16.27 5.71
N VAL A 57 13.83 -16.80 4.98
CA VAL A 57 12.85 -17.79 5.48
C VAL A 57 13.09 -19.12 4.77
N LYS A 58 13.15 -20.23 5.50
CA LYS A 58 13.27 -21.57 4.92
C LYS A 58 12.15 -21.82 3.92
N LEU A 59 12.51 -22.20 2.69
CA LEU A 59 11.56 -22.27 1.57
C LEU A 59 10.66 -23.49 1.65
N ASP A 60 11.22 -24.68 1.97
CA ASP A 60 10.45 -25.94 2.03
C ASP A 60 9.24 -25.88 2.96
N PRO A 61 9.35 -25.36 4.21
CA PRO A 61 8.20 -25.21 5.07
C PRO A 61 7.11 -24.31 4.46
N LEU A 62 7.49 -23.22 3.75
CA LEU A 62 6.52 -22.36 3.08
C LEU A 62 5.80 -23.12 1.96
N LEU A 63 6.54 -23.89 1.15
CA LEU A 63 5.98 -24.67 0.05
C LEU A 63 5.08 -25.81 0.53
N ALA A 64 5.36 -26.41 1.69
CA ALA A 64 4.52 -27.43 2.30
C ALA A 64 3.08 -26.94 2.56
N LEU A 65 2.88 -25.63 2.74
CA LEU A 65 1.55 -25.05 2.92
C LEU A 65 0.83 -24.70 1.60
N LYS A 66 1.44 -24.99 0.45
CA LYS A 66 0.89 -24.62 -0.89
C LYS A 66 -0.52 -25.18 -1.15
N ASN A 67 -0.90 -26.28 -0.51
CA ASN A 67 -2.22 -26.89 -0.65
C ASN A 67 -3.14 -26.66 0.57
N LYS A 68 -2.68 -25.91 1.59
CA LYS A 68 -3.50 -25.57 2.76
C LYS A 68 -4.58 -24.55 2.38
N LYS A 69 -5.84 -24.85 2.70
CA LYS A 69 -6.98 -23.99 2.31
C LYS A 69 -7.04 -22.65 3.04
N TYR A 70 -6.59 -22.62 4.29
CA TYR A 70 -6.72 -21.42 5.15
C TYR A 70 -5.59 -21.37 6.17
N LEU A 71 -5.13 -20.14 6.44
CA LEU A 71 -4.23 -19.81 7.54
C LEU A 71 -4.66 -18.43 8.06
N SER A 72 -4.75 -18.27 9.38
CA SER A 72 -5.03 -16.95 9.97
C SER A 72 -3.83 -16.02 9.81
N ASP A 73 -4.03 -14.70 9.91
CA ASP A 73 -2.93 -13.73 9.84
C ASP A 73 -1.91 -13.99 10.97
N ASP A 74 -2.40 -14.28 12.18
CA ASP A 74 -1.54 -14.54 13.35
C ASP A 74 -0.72 -15.83 13.17
N ASP A 75 -1.36 -16.92 12.71
CA ASP A 75 -0.67 -18.18 12.42
C ASP A 75 0.31 -18.03 11.27
N MET A 76 -0.04 -17.25 10.24
CA MET A 76 0.83 -16.95 9.12
C MET A 76 2.12 -16.26 9.58
N VAL A 77 1.99 -15.22 10.39
CA VAL A 77 3.13 -14.48 10.94
C VAL A 77 3.97 -15.36 11.86
N ALA A 78 3.32 -16.11 12.73
CA ALA A 78 4.00 -17.06 13.64
C ALA A 78 4.77 -18.14 12.86
N TYR A 79 4.16 -18.67 11.79
CA TYR A 79 4.79 -19.68 10.95
C TYR A 79 6.00 -19.15 10.20
N GLN A 80 5.91 -17.95 9.62
CA GLN A 80 7.05 -17.28 8.97
C GLN A 80 8.20 -17.06 9.96
N LYS A 81 7.91 -16.54 11.15
CA LYS A 81 8.91 -16.31 12.21
C LYS A 81 9.64 -17.57 12.63
N ARG A 82 8.90 -18.66 12.84
CA ARG A 82 9.48 -19.95 13.25
C ARG A 82 10.43 -20.54 12.21
N ASN A 83 10.29 -20.14 10.95
CA ASN A 83 11.09 -20.64 9.84
C ASN A 83 12.15 -19.62 9.36
N LEU A 84 12.41 -18.53 10.10
CA LEU A 84 13.54 -17.65 9.87
C LEU A 84 14.86 -18.38 10.09
N ILE A 85 15.88 -18.10 9.29
CA ILE A 85 17.26 -18.54 9.54
C ILE A 85 17.81 -17.81 10.77
N ASP A 86 17.66 -16.48 10.81
CA ASP A 86 17.98 -15.66 11.99
C ASP A 86 16.70 -15.13 12.62
N ILE A 87 16.40 -15.58 13.84
CA ILE A 87 15.22 -15.19 14.61
C ILE A 87 15.19 -13.70 14.98
N LYS A 88 16.34 -13.01 14.94
CA LYS A 88 16.46 -11.57 15.20
C LYS A 88 16.09 -10.73 13.96
N SER A 89 15.98 -11.36 12.80
CA SER A 89 15.58 -10.69 11.57
C SER A 89 14.19 -10.03 11.69
N PRO A 90 13.93 -8.97 10.94
CA PRO A 90 12.60 -8.37 10.89
C PRO A 90 11.54 -9.37 10.42
N ASN A 91 10.27 -9.12 10.77
CA ASN A 91 9.17 -9.93 10.28
C ASN A 91 9.15 -9.90 8.74
N PRO A 92 9.07 -11.05 8.07
CA PRO A 92 8.91 -11.10 6.63
C PRO A 92 7.62 -10.40 6.17
N SER A 93 7.57 -9.97 4.91
CA SER A 93 6.35 -9.41 4.31
C SER A 93 5.14 -10.32 4.50
N VAL A 94 3.95 -9.73 4.64
CA VAL A 94 2.67 -10.47 4.63
C VAL A 94 2.44 -11.24 3.33
N GLU A 95 3.16 -10.91 2.26
CA GLU A 95 3.08 -11.55 0.95
C GLU A 95 4.15 -12.62 0.71
N THR A 96 4.92 -12.98 1.73
CA THR A 96 5.99 -13.99 1.67
C THR A 96 5.53 -15.30 1.01
N PHE A 97 4.33 -15.79 1.34
CA PHE A 97 3.79 -17.01 0.72
C PHE A 97 3.50 -16.85 -0.76
N LEU A 98 3.08 -15.66 -1.22
CA LEU A 98 2.88 -15.39 -2.63
C LEU A 98 4.21 -15.49 -3.39
N HIS A 99 5.27 -14.87 -2.85
CA HIS A 99 6.62 -14.98 -3.40
C HIS A 99 7.15 -16.41 -3.39
N ALA A 100 6.89 -17.18 -2.33
CA ALA A 100 7.31 -18.58 -2.24
C ALA A 100 6.62 -19.44 -3.29
N PHE A 101 5.30 -19.25 -3.51
CA PHE A 101 4.49 -20.11 -4.38
C PHE A 101 4.77 -19.90 -5.87
N LEU A 102 5.24 -18.74 -6.30
CA LEU A 102 5.71 -18.50 -7.65
C LEU A 102 7.07 -19.18 -7.85
N PRO A 103 7.28 -20.00 -8.91
CA PRO A 103 8.48 -20.84 -9.04
C PRO A 103 9.72 -20.10 -9.56
N TYR A 104 9.69 -18.79 -9.63
CA TYR A 104 10.79 -17.98 -10.14
C TYR A 104 11.76 -17.56 -9.05
N LYS A 105 13.03 -17.39 -9.42
CA LYS A 105 14.10 -16.97 -8.52
C LYS A 105 13.88 -15.56 -7.98
N PHE A 106 13.52 -14.62 -8.84
CA PHE A 106 13.26 -13.22 -8.49
C PHE A 106 11.78 -12.90 -8.67
N VAL A 107 11.20 -12.25 -7.67
CA VAL A 107 9.82 -11.78 -7.68
C VAL A 107 9.80 -10.36 -7.14
N ASP A 108 9.29 -9.43 -7.95
CA ASP A 108 9.17 -8.00 -7.63
C ASP A 108 7.70 -7.60 -7.55
N HIS A 109 7.37 -6.78 -6.57
CA HIS A 109 6.02 -6.26 -6.35
C HIS A 109 6.05 -4.77 -6.04
N THR A 110 5.19 -4.03 -6.73
CA THR A 110 4.98 -2.60 -6.51
C THR A 110 3.51 -2.21 -6.52
N HIS A 111 3.22 -1.05 -5.92
CA HIS A 111 1.90 -0.43 -5.92
C HIS A 111 1.84 0.74 -6.92
N SER A 112 2.39 0.55 -8.12
CA SER A 112 2.52 1.61 -9.12
C SER A 112 1.24 2.44 -9.29
N ASP A 113 1.37 3.76 -9.22
CA ASP A 113 0.28 4.71 -9.40
C ASP A 113 -0.48 4.50 -10.71
N ALA A 114 0.24 4.19 -11.78
CA ALA A 114 -0.37 3.95 -13.10
C ALA A 114 -1.21 2.67 -13.10
N ILE A 115 -0.71 1.59 -12.52
CA ILE A 115 -1.42 0.31 -12.41
C ILE A 115 -2.65 0.47 -11.52
N VAL A 116 -2.48 1.08 -10.34
CA VAL A 116 -3.58 1.27 -9.39
C VAL A 116 -4.65 2.20 -9.97
N ASN A 117 -4.26 3.24 -10.71
CA ASN A 117 -5.22 4.12 -11.39
C ASN A 117 -6.08 3.35 -12.41
N ILE A 118 -5.52 2.40 -13.14
CA ILE A 118 -6.28 1.55 -14.06
C ILE A 118 -7.17 0.59 -13.30
N THR A 119 -6.62 -0.13 -12.31
CA THR A 119 -7.31 -1.21 -11.62
C THR A 119 -8.42 -0.71 -10.67
N ASN A 120 -8.35 0.53 -10.19
CA ASN A 120 -9.39 1.16 -9.36
C ASN A 120 -10.60 1.68 -10.16
N ARG A 121 -10.58 1.57 -11.50
CA ARG A 121 -11.73 1.96 -12.34
C ARG A 121 -12.80 0.88 -12.33
N SER A 122 -14.06 1.27 -12.52
CA SER A 122 -15.18 0.32 -12.66
C SER A 122 -14.98 -0.69 -13.80
N ASN A 123 -14.34 -0.27 -14.91
CA ASN A 123 -13.96 -1.11 -16.05
C ASN A 123 -12.50 -1.54 -16.03
N GLY A 124 -11.82 -1.46 -14.87
CA GLY A 124 -10.38 -1.69 -14.75
C GLY A 124 -9.94 -3.07 -15.23
N ARG A 125 -10.72 -4.12 -14.93
CA ARG A 125 -10.43 -5.49 -15.38
C ARG A 125 -10.40 -5.59 -16.91
N ASP A 126 -11.39 -5.03 -17.59
CA ASP A 126 -11.49 -5.12 -19.05
C ASP A 126 -10.43 -4.27 -19.73
N LEU A 127 -10.10 -3.12 -19.14
CA LEU A 127 -9.01 -2.29 -19.60
C LEU A 127 -7.67 -3.03 -19.48
N CYS A 128 -7.40 -3.69 -18.34
CA CYS A 128 -6.20 -4.51 -18.18
C CYS A 128 -6.10 -5.62 -19.23
N ARG A 129 -7.19 -6.34 -19.53
CA ARG A 129 -7.21 -7.37 -20.56
C ARG A 129 -6.84 -6.83 -21.95
N LYS A 130 -7.30 -5.60 -22.26
CA LYS A 130 -7.03 -4.96 -23.57
C LYS A 130 -5.58 -4.55 -23.75
N ILE A 131 -4.88 -4.15 -22.67
CA ILE A 131 -3.58 -3.48 -22.79
C ILE A 131 -2.38 -4.36 -22.46
N PHE A 132 -2.53 -5.42 -21.65
CA PHE A 132 -1.37 -6.18 -21.18
C PHE A 132 -1.09 -7.49 -21.91
N GLY A 133 -2.08 -8.03 -22.64
CA GLY A 133 -1.91 -9.25 -23.45
C GLY A 133 -1.83 -10.55 -22.62
N SER A 134 -1.45 -11.65 -23.28
CA SER A 134 -1.57 -13.03 -22.77
C SER A 134 -0.51 -13.41 -21.71
N LYS A 135 0.61 -12.69 -21.65
CA LYS A 135 1.67 -12.92 -20.64
C LYS A 135 1.33 -12.37 -19.26
N VAL A 136 0.17 -11.74 -19.11
CA VAL A 136 -0.30 -11.12 -17.87
C VAL A 136 -1.58 -11.79 -17.41
N SER A 137 -1.64 -12.23 -16.16
CA SER A 137 -2.89 -12.67 -15.55
C SER A 137 -3.42 -11.61 -14.57
N ILE A 138 -4.76 -11.49 -14.54
CA ILE A 138 -5.45 -10.52 -13.71
C ILE A 138 -6.03 -11.25 -12.50
N VAL A 139 -5.59 -10.82 -11.31
CA VAL A 139 -6.03 -11.35 -10.02
C VAL A 139 -7.17 -10.46 -9.50
N PRO A 140 -8.35 -11.01 -9.16
CA PRO A 140 -9.38 -10.23 -8.47
C PRO A 140 -8.86 -9.74 -7.12
N TYR A 141 -9.48 -8.69 -6.58
CA TYR A 141 -9.08 -8.21 -5.25
C TYR A 141 -9.26 -9.31 -4.20
N VAL A 142 -8.17 -9.61 -3.53
CA VAL A 142 -8.11 -10.44 -2.33
C VAL A 142 -7.24 -9.69 -1.33
N MET A 143 -7.63 -9.67 -0.05
CA MET A 143 -6.82 -9.04 0.98
C MET A 143 -5.41 -9.67 1.02
N PRO A 144 -4.34 -8.85 1.10
CA PRO A 144 -2.97 -9.36 1.24
C PRO A 144 -2.82 -10.34 2.39
N GLY A 145 -2.06 -11.40 2.15
CA GLY A 145 -1.84 -12.48 3.09
C GLY A 145 -2.00 -13.86 2.44
N PHE A 146 -2.24 -14.89 3.24
CA PHE A 146 -2.27 -16.28 2.77
C PHE A 146 -3.35 -16.53 1.71
N ALA A 147 -4.54 -15.92 1.86
CA ALA A 147 -5.63 -16.07 0.89
C ALA A 147 -5.25 -15.53 -0.50
N LEU A 148 -4.51 -14.42 -0.56
CA LEU A 148 -3.99 -13.88 -1.82
C LEU A 148 -2.96 -14.82 -2.44
N ALA A 149 -2.05 -15.37 -1.65
CA ALA A 149 -1.06 -16.35 -2.11
C ALA A 149 -1.73 -17.59 -2.73
N GLN A 150 -2.78 -18.10 -2.10
CA GLN A 150 -3.58 -19.21 -2.64
C GLN A 150 -4.25 -18.86 -3.95
N LYS A 151 -4.86 -17.66 -4.04
CA LYS A 151 -5.51 -17.19 -5.27
C LYS A 151 -4.53 -17.05 -6.42
N VAL A 152 -3.34 -16.52 -6.16
CA VAL A 152 -2.26 -16.42 -7.15
C VAL A 152 -1.80 -17.80 -7.59
N ASN A 153 -1.61 -18.75 -6.65
CA ASN A 153 -1.21 -20.13 -6.97
C ASN A 153 -2.23 -20.82 -7.90
N GLU A 154 -3.54 -20.67 -7.64
CA GLU A 154 -4.61 -21.18 -8.50
C GLU A 154 -4.53 -20.60 -9.92
N ILE A 155 -4.31 -19.28 -10.04
CA ILE A 155 -4.24 -18.58 -11.33
C ILE A 155 -2.98 -19.01 -12.09
N TYR A 156 -1.85 -19.09 -11.39
CA TYR A 156 -0.58 -19.51 -11.99
C TYR A 156 -0.62 -20.95 -12.49
N LYS A 157 -1.22 -21.89 -11.72
CA LYS A 157 -1.42 -23.27 -12.18
C LYS A 157 -2.23 -23.37 -13.47
N LYS A 158 -3.21 -22.49 -13.68
CA LYS A 158 -4.03 -22.45 -14.90
C LYS A 158 -3.32 -21.82 -16.10
N ASN A 159 -2.38 -20.93 -15.84
CA ASN A 159 -1.60 -20.24 -16.87
C ASN A 159 -0.14 -20.07 -16.43
N PRO A 160 0.68 -21.12 -16.55
CA PRO A 160 2.08 -21.08 -16.07
C PRO A 160 3.02 -20.26 -16.96
N ASN A 161 2.58 -19.85 -18.15
CA ASN A 161 3.40 -19.11 -19.12
C ASN A 161 3.38 -17.58 -18.92
N ILE A 162 2.85 -17.10 -17.80
CA ILE A 162 2.83 -15.69 -17.45
C ILE A 162 4.15 -15.26 -16.78
N ASN A 163 4.47 -13.98 -16.90
CA ASN A 163 5.59 -13.34 -16.22
C ASN A 163 5.18 -12.09 -15.43
N CYS A 164 3.86 -11.86 -15.33
CA CYS A 164 3.27 -10.74 -14.64
C CYS A 164 1.89 -11.07 -14.10
N LEU A 165 1.58 -10.51 -12.93
CA LEU A 165 0.25 -10.51 -12.33
C LEU A 165 -0.18 -9.07 -12.05
N ILE A 166 -1.34 -8.69 -12.56
CA ILE A 166 -2.01 -7.43 -12.17
C ILE A 166 -3.06 -7.75 -11.13
N LEU A 167 -2.89 -7.20 -9.93
CA LEU A 167 -3.83 -7.37 -8.84
C LEU A 167 -4.79 -6.17 -8.82
N LEU A 168 -6.08 -6.44 -9.01
CA LEU A 168 -7.10 -5.38 -8.99
C LEU A 168 -7.13 -4.68 -7.63
N ASN A 169 -7.15 -3.35 -7.64
CA ASN A 169 -7.15 -2.49 -6.44
C ASN A 169 -5.94 -2.69 -5.51
N HIS A 170 -4.81 -3.21 -6.03
CA HIS A 170 -3.65 -3.52 -5.22
C HIS A 170 -2.34 -3.08 -5.91
N GLY A 171 -1.93 -3.74 -6.98
CA GLY A 171 -0.65 -3.45 -7.63
C GLY A 171 -0.26 -4.47 -8.70
N ILE A 172 1.03 -4.68 -8.85
CA ILE A 172 1.63 -5.53 -9.89
C ILE A 172 2.74 -6.40 -9.32
N PHE A 173 2.81 -7.65 -9.76
CA PHE A 173 3.94 -8.55 -9.57
C PHE A 173 4.58 -8.87 -10.91
N THR A 174 5.90 -8.88 -10.96
CA THR A 174 6.70 -9.39 -12.07
C THR A 174 7.71 -10.39 -11.55
N PHE A 175 8.11 -11.35 -12.39
CA PHE A 175 8.98 -12.41 -11.94
C PHE A 175 9.75 -13.02 -13.11
N ASP A 176 10.99 -13.40 -12.84
CA ASP A 176 11.90 -14.11 -13.76
C ASP A 176 12.99 -14.82 -12.96
N ASN A 177 13.76 -15.69 -13.60
CA ASN A 177 14.95 -16.29 -13.00
C ASN A 177 16.18 -15.38 -13.06
N ASP A 178 16.07 -14.26 -13.77
CA ASP A 178 17.06 -13.18 -13.86
C ASP A 178 16.52 -11.90 -13.22
N ALA A 179 17.30 -11.29 -12.32
CA ALA A 179 16.88 -10.10 -11.56
C ALA A 179 16.59 -8.89 -12.46
N LYS A 180 17.45 -8.69 -13.49
CA LYS A 180 17.27 -7.57 -14.43
C LYS A 180 16.01 -7.76 -15.26
N LYS A 181 15.74 -8.97 -15.72
CA LYS A 181 14.53 -9.26 -16.48
C LYS A 181 13.26 -9.04 -15.65
N SER A 182 13.23 -9.47 -14.38
CA SER A 182 12.09 -9.20 -13.47
C SER A 182 11.85 -7.70 -13.34
N TYR A 183 12.92 -6.92 -13.11
CA TYR A 183 12.86 -5.46 -13.05
C TYR A 183 12.39 -4.84 -14.38
N ASP A 184 12.98 -5.24 -15.52
CA ASP A 184 12.62 -4.72 -16.85
C ASP A 184 11.15 -4.99 -17.19
N LEU A 185 10.61 -6.15 -16.78
CA LEU A 185 9.19 -6.46 -16.90
C LEU A 185 8.32 -5.50 -16.09
N MET A 186 8.71 -5.16 -14.87
CA MET A 186 8.01 -4.16 -14.03
C MET A 186 7.92 -2.83 -14.77
N ILE A 187 9.05 -2.31 -15.23
CA ILE A 187 9.12 -1.03 -15.95
C ILE A 187 8.30 -1.08 -17.24
N LYS A 188 8.40 -2.17 -17.99
CA LYS A 188 7.63 -2.37 -19.23
C LYS A 188 6.13 -2.28 -19.00
N TYR A 189 5.60 -3.04 -18.04
CA TYR A 189 4.15 -3.09 -17.81
C TYR A 189 3.62 -1.78 -17.19
N VAL A 190 4.38 -1.15 -16.32
CA VAL A 190 4.04 0.18 -15.79
C VAL A 190 4.02 1.21 -16.91
N SER A 191 5.02 1.22 -17.80
CA SER A 191 5.06 2.14 -18.95
C SER A 191 3.87 1.95 -19.91
N ILE A 192 3.40 0.71 -20.09
CA ILE A 192 2.16 0.43 -20.88
C ILE A 192 0.95 1.09 -20.20
N ALA A 193 0.84 0.94 -18.87
CA ALA A 193 -0.23 1.57 -18.09
C ALA A 193 -0.20 3.09 -18.21
N GLU A 194 0.97 3.71 -18.04
CA GLU A 194 1.16 5.17 -18.18
C GLU A 194 0.78 5.68 -19.56
N LYS A 195 1.28 5.03 -20.63
CA LYS A 195 0.93 5.37 -22.02
C LYS A 195 -0.58 5.30 -22.23
N THR A 196 -1.24 4.29 -21.65
CA THR A 196 -2.70 4.15 -21.73
C THR A 196 -3.40 5.30 -21.02
N LEU A 197 -2.98 5.63 -19.80
CA LEU A 197 -3.56 6.72 -19.01
C LEU A 197 -3.43 8.08 -19.69
N ARG A 198 -2.31 8.33 -20.39
CA ARG A 198 -2.10 9.57 -21.18
C ARG A 198 -3.13 9.72 -22.30
N LYS A 199 -3.58 8.61 -22.90
CA LYS A 199 -4.59 8.59 -23.99
C LYS A 199 -6.03 8.74 -23.48
N LEU A 200 -6.28 8.46 -22.19
CA LEU A 200 -7.62 8.54 -21.63
C LEU A 200 -8.03 9.99 -21.37
N LYS A 201 -9.27 10.33 -21.69
CA LYS A 201 -9.85 11.66 -21.37
C LYS A 201 -9.83 11.89 -19.86
N ARG A 202 -9.16 12.94 -19.40
CA ARG A 202 -9.12 13.37 -18.01
C ARG A 202 -10.32 14.26 -17.72
N LYS A 203 -11.12 13.92 -16.71
CA LYS A 203 -12.11 14.86 -16.15
C LYS A 203 -11.37 15.90 -15.33
N LYS A 204 -11.50 17.17 -15.70
CA LYS A 204 -10.96 18.28 -14.91
C LYS A 204 -11.77 18.43 -13.61
N ILE A 205 -11.09 18.66 -12.50
CA ILE A 205 -11.75 19.02 -11.24
C ILE A 205 -12.25 20.46 -11.39
N LYS A 206 -13.58 20.66 -11.25
CA LYS A 206 -14.16 22.01 -11.23
C LYS A 206 -13.60 22.74 -10.01
N GLN A 207 -12.90 23.84 -10.26
CA GLN A 207 -12.31 24.66 -9.19
C GLN A 207 -13.37 25.59 -8.57
N ILE A 208 -13.31 25.78 -7.26
CA ILE A 208 -13.94 26.92 -6.60
C ILE A 208 -13.06 28.17 -6.85
N LYS A 209 -13.66 29.35 -6.75
CA LYS A 209 -12.86 30.59 -6.71
C LYS A 209 -11.83 30.45 -5.58
N LYS A 210 -10.56 30.80 -5.85
CA LYS A 210 -9.48 30.70 -4.87
C LYS A 210 -9.85 31.53 -3.64
N TYR A 211 -10.07 30.87 -2.52
CA TYR A 211 -10.22 31.55 -1.25
C TYR A 211 -8.81 31.93 -0.76
N ASN A 212 -8.53 33.22 -0.68
CA ASN A 212 -7.35 33.68 0.05
C ASN A 212 -7.63 33.47 1.55
N THR A 213 -7.26 32.30 2.06
CA THR A 213 -7.28 32.10 3.51
C THR A 213 -6.27 33.05 4.14
N LYS A 214 -6.71 33.88 5.08
CA LYS A 214 -5.83 34.78 5.84
C LYS A 214 -4.87 34.01 6.76
N PHE A 215 -5.18 32.74 7.07
CA PHE A 215 -4.41 31.94 8.02
C PHE A 215 -3.09 31.44 7.43
N LYS A 216 -2.03 31.70 8.15
CA LYS A 216 -0.72 31.11 7.87
C LYS A 216 -0.59 29.75 8.56
N PRO A 217 0.21 28.81 8.03
CA PRO A 217 0.40 27.51 8.67
C PRO A 217 0.81 27.57 10.15
N TYR A 218 1.65 28.52 10.52
CA TYR A 218 2.10 28.68 11.90
C TYR A 218 1.01 29.17 12.86
N GLU A 219 -0.07 29.81 12.37
CA GLU A 219 -1.20 30.23 13.21
C GLU A 219 -2.14 29.07 13.52
N ILE A 220 -2.37 28.18 12.53
CA ILE A 220 -3.32 27.07 12.68
C ILE A 220 -2.68 25.78 13.19
N ALA A 221 -1.39 25.57 12.96
CA ALA A 221 -0.71 24.34 13.37
C ALA A 221 -0.76 24.08 14.89
N PRO A 222 -0.56 25.07 15.80
CA PRO A 222 -0.70 24.84 17.24
C PRO A 222 -2.11 24.39 17.62
N ILE A 223 -3.15 24.97 17.01
CA ILE A 223 -4.55 24.59 17.25
C ILE A 223 -4.79 23.14 16.83
N LEU A 224 -4.38 22.77 15.62
CA LEU A 224 -4.55 21.41 15.09
C LEU A 224 -3.76 20.40 15.92
N ARG A 225 -2.52 20.73 16.28
CA ARG A 225 -1.67 19.87 17.13
C ARG A 225 -2.29 19.66 18.51
N GLY A 226 -2.86 20.71 19.13
CA GLY A 226 -3.57 20.61 20.39
C GLY A 226 -4.75 19.65 20.32
N LEU A 227 -5.59 19.75 19.26
CA LEU A 227 -6.73 18.87 19.04
C LEU A 227 -6.33 17.41 18.76
N LEU A 228 -5.20 17.18 18.10
CA LEU A 228 -4.63 15.84 17.89
C LEU A 228 -4.16 15.21 19.19
N SER A 229 -3.56 16.01 20.08
CA SER A 229 -2.91 15.59 21.32
C SER A 229 -3.83 15.68 22.56
N GLU A 230 -5.14 15.87 22.37
CA GLU A 230 -6.11 15.91 23.49
C GLU A 230 -6.04 14.63 24.36
N ASN A 231 -5.78 13.48 23.76
CA ASN A 231 -5.40 12.28 24.50
C ASN A 231 -3.89 12.35 24.81
N LYS A 232 -3.56 12.70 26.04
CA LYS A 232 -2.18 12.96 26.55
C LYS A 232 -1.14 11.86 26.26
N SER A 233 -1.56 10.66 25.81
CA SER A 233 -0.69 9.51 25.50
C SER A 233 0.08 9.63 24.19
N GLN A 234 -0.33 10.49 23.26
CA GLN A 234 0.33 10.63 21.96
C GLN A 234 0.65 12.10 21.65
N LYS A 235 1.91 12.36 21.31
CA LYS A 235 2.36 13.65 20.78
C LYS A 235 2.50 13.55 19.28
N PHE A 236 1.94 14.52 18.54
CA PHE A 236 2.00 14.57 17.09
C PHE A 236 2.96 15.67 16.62
N ILE A 237 3.66 15.39 15.52
CA ILE A 237 4.38 16.37 14.73
C ILE A 237 3.55 16.62 13.48
N LEU A 238 3.32 17.89 13.15
CA LEU A 238 2.61 18.28 11.93
C LEU A 238 3.61 18.61 10.84
N ASN A 239 3.42 18.02 9.66
CA ASN A 239 4.17 18.36 8.46
C ASN A 239 3.23 19.08 7.50
N TYR A 240 3.54 20.34 7.17
CA TYR A 240 2.81 21.12 6.21
C TYR A 240 3.36 20.88 4.81
N ARG A 241 2.46 20.61 3.86
CA ARG A 241 2.79 20.42 2.45
C ARG A 241 1.90 21.28 1.58
N SER A 242 2.50 22.00 0.63
CA SER A 242 1.81 22.79 -0.39
C SER A 242 2.58 22.73 -1.70
N ASN A 243 1.86 22.54 -2.80
CA ASN A 243 2.35 22.68 -4.16
C ASN A 243 1.14 22.88 -5.11
N LYS A 244 1.39 23.23 -6.36
CA LYS A 244 0.34 23.50 -7.36
C LYS A 244 -0.65 22.32 -7.53
N THR A 245 -0.18 21.08 -7.45
CA THR A 245 -1.04 19.88 -7.59
C THR A 245 -1.95 19.73 -6.39
N LEU A 246 -1.41 19.89 -5.18
CA LEU A 246 -2.21 19.85 -3.94
C LEU A 246 -3.23 20.99 -3.91
N GLU A 247 -2.82 22.21 -4.26
CA GLU A 247 -3.72 23.36 -4.35
C GLU A 247 -4.85 23.12 -5.36
N TYR A 248 -4.54 22.57 -6.53
CA TYR A 248 -5.56 22.20 -7.51
C TYR A 248 -6.52 21.13 -6.96
N PHE A 249 -6.03 20.14 -6.22
CA PHE A 249 -6.84 19.10 -5.62
C PHE A 249 -7.75 19.64 -4.51
N ILE A 250 -7.21 20.40 -3.55
CA ILE A 250 -7.97 20.89 -2.38
C ILE A 250 -8.98 21.98 -2.73
N ASN A 251 -8.73 22.76 -3.78
CA ASN A 251 -9.66 23.81 -4.26
C ASN A 251 -10.76 23.31 -5.19
N GLY A 252 -10.91 21.99 -5.32
CA GLY A 252 -11.99 21.42 -6.12
C GLY A 252 -13.35 21.50 -5.42
N LYS A 253 -14.40 21.90 -6.18
CA LYS A 253 -15.78 22.08 -5.68
C LYS A 253 -16.30 20.90 -4.88
N ASP A 254 -15.97 19.66 -5.30
CA ASP A 254 -16.49 18.42 -4.71
C ASP A 254 -15.45 17.70 -3.83
N ILE A 255 -14.51 18.44 -3.21
CA ILE A 255 -13.41 17.82 -2.42
C ILE A 255 -13.93 16.86 -1.36
N LYS A 256 -15.01 17.19 -0.66
CA LYS A 256 -15.60 16.31 0.37
C LYS A 256 -16.05 14.96 -0.19
N ARG A 257 -16.40 14.90 -1.48
CA ARG A 257 -16.79 13.67 -2.17
C ARG A 257 -15.56 12.87 -2.59
N TYR A 258 -14.69 13.43 -3.43
CA TYR A 258 -13.61 12.64 -4.02
C TYR A 258 -12.44 12.35 -3.06
N ALA A 259 -12.15 13.23 -2.09
CA ALA A 259 -11.13 12.96 -1.09
C ALA A 259 -11.56 11.92 -0.02
N CYS A 260 -12.86 11.59 0.06
CA CYS A 260 -13.40 10.62 1.02
C CYS A 260 -13.80 9.28 0.39
N ILE A 261 -13.42 9.00 -0.86
CA ILE A 261 -13.71 7.72 -1.53
C ILE A 261 -12.90 6.58 -0.90
N GLY A 262 -11.75 6.87 -0.34
CA GLY A 262 -10.79 5.94 0.21
C GLY A 262 -9.37 6.27 -0.25
N THR A 263 -8.42 5.48 0.17
CA THR A 263 -7.02 5.62 -0.24
C THR A 263 -6.81 5.07 -1.65
N ALA A 264 -5.92 5.70 -2.42
CA ALA A 264 -5.67 5.31 -3.81
C ALA A 264 -4.82 4.04 -3.91
N THR A 265 -3.87 3.85 -3.00
CA THR A 265 -2.92 2.73 -3.00
C THR A 265 -2.87 2.03 -1.65
N PRO A 266 -2.41 0.77 -1.59
CA PRO A 266 -2.16 0.07 -0.33
C PRO A 266 -1.15 0.80 0.59
N ASP A 267 -0.15 1.50 0.03
CA ASP A 267 0.81 2.27 0.80
C ASP A 267 0.15 3.31 1.72
N HIS A 268 -0.89 3.96 1.21
CA HIS A 268 -1.67 4.90 1.99
C HIS A 268 -2.53 4.21 3.05
N VAL A 269 -3.05 3.00 2.77
CA VAL A 269 -3.85 2.24 3.76
C VAL A 269 -3.05 1.98 5.03
N ILE A 270 -1.76 1.66 4.90
CA ILE A 270 -0.86 1.37 6.01
C ILE A 270 -0.58 2.61 6.85
N ARG A 271 -0.52 3.80 6.23
CA ARG A 271 -0.02 5.04 6.85
C ARG A 271 -1.11 6.01 7.27
N VAL A 272 -2.21 6.06 6.52
CA VAL A 272 -3.29 7.01 6.74
C VAL A 272 -4.62 6.29 6.99
N LYS A 273 -5.60 7.04 7.45
CA LYS A 273 -6.95 6.53 7.64
C LYS A 273 -7.74 6.55 6.32
N PRO A 274 -8.89 5.87 6.22
CA PRO A 274 -9.62 5.73 4.96
C PRO A 274 -10.11 7.06 4.37
N PHE A 275 -10.09 8.15 5.14
CA PHE A 275 -10.45 9.49 4.67
C PHE A 275 -9.69 10.57 5.46
N PRO A 276 -9.42 11.74 4.83
CA PRO A 276 -8.83 12.89 5.52
C PRO A 276 -9.87 13.61 6.39
N LEU A 277 -9.39 14.43 7.32
CA LEU A 277 -10.19 15.47 7.93
C LEU A 277 -10.16 16.72 7.05
N ILE A 278 -11.32 17.17 6.58
CA ILE A 278 -11.44 18.37 5.75
C ILE A 278 -12.04 19.49 6.59
N ILE A 279 -11.30 20.58 6.75
CA ILE A 279 -11.73 21.80 7.43
C ILE A 279 -11.84 22.90 6.38
N THR A 280 -13.03 23.49 6.25
CA THR A 280 -13.30 24.55 5.26
C THR A 280 -13.78 25.80 5.99
N PRO A 281 -12.87 26.70 6.41
CA PRO A 281 -13.24 27.97 7.03
C PRO A 281 -13.93 28.89 6.01
N LYS A 282 -14.78 29.81 6.48
CA LYS A 282 -15.32 30.87 5.65
C LYS A 282 -14.24 31.92 5.37
N GLN A 283 -14.38 32.66 4.27
CA GLN A 283 -13.37 33.65 3.80
C GLN A 283 -12.96 34.67 4.87
N ASN A 284 -13.89 35.14 5.68
CA ASN A 284 -13.68 36.19 6.70
C ASN A 284 -13.65 35.62 8.14
N SER A 285 -13.39 34.32 8.30
CA SER A 285 -13.28 33.70 9.62
C SER A 285 -12.13 34.30 10.42
N SER A 286 -12.36 34.53 11.72
CA SER A 286 -11.31 34.81 12.68
C SER A 286 -10.56 33.53 13.08
N ILE A 287 -9.43 33.65 13.76
CA ILE A 287 -8.70 32.50 14.31
C ILE A 287 -9.55 31.74 15.35
N GLU A 288 -10.38 32.44 16.13
CA GLU A 288 -11.29 31.83 17.07
C GLU A 288 -12.42 31.05 16.38
N ASP A 289 -12.94 31.56 15.25
CA ASP A 289 -13.91 30.84 14.41
C ASP A 289 -13.27 29.58 13.82
N PHE A 290 -12.02 29.67 13.35
CA PHE A 290 -11.27 28.51 12.90
C PHE A 290 -11.12 27.48 14.01
N LYS A 291 -10.76 27.88 15.22
CA LYS A 291 -10.60 27.00 16.38
C LYS A 291 -11.90 26.27 16.74
N LYS A 292 -13.04 26.98 16.77
CA LYS A 292 -14.36 26.40 16.98
C LYS A 292 -14.72 25.39 15.89
N LEU A 293 -14.50 25.76 14.62
CA LEU A 293 -14.75 24.90 13.47
C LEU A 293 -13.85 23.65 13.49
N ALA A 294 -12.57 23.79 13.77
CA ALA A 294 -11.63 22.70 13.88
C ALA A 294 -12.05 21.71 14.97
N LYS A 295 -12.38 22.21 16.18
CA LYS A 295 -12.87 21.38 17.30
C LYS A 295 -14.11 20.56 16.90
N LYS A 296 -15.08 21.18 16.26
CA LYS A 296 -16.28 20.49 15.73
C LYS A 296 -15.88 19.43 14.69
N SER A 297 -15.06 19.80 13.72
CA SER A 297 -14.62 18.90 12.63
C SER A 297 -13.88 17.67 13.15
N PHE A 298 -13.01 17.82 14.16
CA PHE A 298 -12.35 16.71 14.83
C PHE A 298 -13.34 15.78 15.53
N LYS A 299 -14.33 16.33 16.25
CA LYS A 299 -15.39 15.54 16.90
C LYS A 299 -16.17 14.72 15.88
N ASP A 300 -16.56 15.34 14.76
CA ASP A 300 -17.33 14.67 13.69
C ASP A 300 -16.50 13.60 12.97
N TYR A 301 -15.20 13.87 12.75
CA TYR A 301 -14.27 12.90 12.19
C TYR A 301 -14.13 11.66 13.07
N ARG A 302 -13.93 11.84 14.39
CA ARG A 302 -13.82 10.73 15.36
C ARG A 302 -15.07 9.85 15.33
N LYS A 303 -16.27 10.45 15.33
CA LYS A 303 -17.55 9.73 15.19
C LYS A 303 -17.65 8.97 13.88
N LYS A 304 -17.24 9.59 12.75
CA LYS A 304 -17.24 8.96 11.43
C LYS A 304 -16.31 7.77 11.39
N TYR A 305 -15.10 7.90 11.96
CA TYR A 305 -14.12 6.81 11.99
C TYR A 305 -14.57 5.63 12.86
N LEU A 306 -15.15 5.89 14.04
CA LEU A 306 -15.75 4.87 14.90
C LEU A 306 -16.85 4.10 14.17
N ARG A 307 -17.75 4.81 13.48
CA ARG A 307 -18.82 4.18 12.67
C ARG A 307 -18.22 3.31 11.57
N TYR A 308 -17.22 3.82 10.82
CA TYR A 308 -16.51 3.06 9.79
C TYR A 308 -15.94 1.76 10.35
N PHE A 309 -15.21 1.82 11.46
CA PHE A 309 -14.62 0.64 12.08
C PHE A 309 -15.71 -0.37 12.51
N ASN A 310 -16.73 0.07 13.22
CA ASN A 310 -17.80 -0.81 13.72
C ASN A 310 -18.59 -1.48 12.58
N THR A 311 -18.82 -0.77 11.47
CA THR A 311 -19.51 -1.33 10.28
C THR A 311 -18.66 -2.38 9.56
N ASN A 312 -17.34 -2.29 9.62
CA ASN A 312 -16.46 -3.14 8.82
C ASN A 312 -15.74 -4.25 9.63
N LYS A 313 -15.60 -4.12 10.95
CA LYS A 313 -14.87 -5.08 11.78
C LYS A 313 -15.38 -6.53 11.67
N GLY A 314 -16.69 -6.70 11.44
CA GLY A 314 -17.31 -8.04 11.30
C GLY A 314 -17.25 -8.62 9.89
N LYS A 315 -16.79 -7.85 8.88
CA LYS A 315 -16.71 -8.31 7.48
C LYS A 315 -15.43 -9.10 7.17
N VAL A 316 -14.50 -9.13 8.10
CA VAL A 316 -13.21 -9.83 7.96
C VAL A 316 -13.05 -10.89 9.04
N LYS A 317 -12.41 -12.00 8.71
CA LYS A 317 -12.11 -13.06 9.69
C LYS A 317 -11.05 -12.58 10.69
N GLY A 318 -11.17 -13.02 11.93
CA GLY A 318 -10.25 -12.68 13.01
C GLY A 318 -10.58 -11.37 13.75
N LYS A 319 -10.06 -11.25 14.97
CA LYS A 319 -10.22 -10.07 15.82
C LYS A 319 -9.43 -8.89 15.22
N LYS A 320 -10.07 -7.77 14.98
CA LYS A 320 -9.42 -6.53 14.52
C LYS A 320 -9.43 -5.49 15.63
N THR A 321 -8.27 -4.91 15.88
CA THR A 321 -8.09 -3.82 16.86
C THR A 321 -8.18 -2.48 16.15
N MET A 322 -8.97 -1.58 16.71
CA MET A 322 -9.11 -0.22 16.18
C MET A 322 -7.84 0.59 16.48
N LEU A 323 -7.37 1.33 15.47
CA LEU A 323 -6.37 2.38 15.68
C LEU A 323 -6.98 3.55 16.48
N ASP A 324 -6.13 4.45 16.98
CA ASP A 324 -6.62 5.70 17.58
C ASP A 324 -7.55 6.46 16.62
N THR A 325 -8.41 7.33 17.14
CA THR A 325 -9.42 8.03 16.35
C THR A 325 -8.96 9.33 15.70
N SER A 326 -7.67 9.68 15.82
CA SER A 326 -7.11 10.94 15.29
C SER A 326 -6.89 10.87 13.78
N PRO A 327 -7.16 11.92 12.99
CA PRO A 327 -6.83 11.97 11.58
C PRO A 327 -5.31 11.94 11.37
N ARG A 328 -4.86 11.41 10.23
CA ARG A 328 -3.46 11.43 9.79
C ARG A 328 -3.22 12.46 8.68
N VAL A 329 -4.27 12.85 8.00
CA VAL A 329 -4.26 13.88 6.95
C VAL A 329 -5.37 14.88 7.26
N ILE A 330 -5.01 16.15 7.28
CA ILE A 330 -5.94 17.27 7.53
C ILE A 330 -5.85 18.24 6.35
#